data_fae36acae99338a5640b6b8b44f75f89
#
_entry.id   fae36acae99338a5640b6b8b44f75f89
#
_cell.length_a   1.000
_cell.length_b   1.000
_cell.length_c   1.000
_cell.angle_alpha   90.00
_cell.angle_beta   90.00
_cell.angle_gamma   90.00
#
_symmetry.space_group_name_H-M   'P 1'
#
loop_
_entity.id
_entity.type
_entity.pdbx_description
1 polymer ?
#
loop_
_entity_poly.entity_id
_entity_poly.type
_entity_poly.pdbx_seq_one_letter_code
_entity_poly.pdbx_strand_id
1 'polypeptide(L)'
;MMRNNPNDDRVVFFDVDDTLLDTSTFAETARKAAIELMVDNGLPLDKDEAYGVLKTIIRQKGSNYGKHFNILTEVVLGHEDPMLVALGMITYHNVKIALLRPFAETIDTLIYLKSQGYRLGVISNGITIKQWEKLVRLNVYSFFDEVITSEEVGAK
;
A
#
# COMPACT_ATOMS: atom_id res chain seq x y z
N MET A 1 34.49 -29.60 -0.16
CA MET A 1 33.53 -30.00 -1.21
C MET A 1 32.18 -29.44 -0.81
N MET A 2 31.80 -28.26 -1.31
CA MET A 2 30.45 -27.70 -1.10
C MET A 2 29.48 -28.58 -1.89
N ARG A 3 28.53 -29.21 -1.20
CA ARG A 3 27.43 -29.93 -1.88
C ARG A 3 26.54 -28.89 -2.51
N ASN A 4 26.59 -28.74 -3.84
CA ASN A 4 25.52 -28.04 -4.57
C ASN A 4 24.22 -28.77 -4.26
N ASN A 5 23.37 -28.14 -3.46
CA ASN A 5 22.02 -28.61 -3.23
C ASN A 5 21.26 -28.38 -4.54
N PRO A 6 20.62 -29.39 -5.17
CA PRO A 6 19.88 -29.20 -6.42
C PRO A 6 18.69 -28.23 -6.30
N ASN A 7 18.41 -27.73 -5.09
CA ASN A 7 17.40 -26.72 -4.82
C ASN A 7 17.94 -25.28 -4.80
N ASP A 8 19.26 -25.06 -4.86
CA ASP A 8 19.89 -23.75 -4.79
C ASP A 8 19.56 -22.83 -5.98
N ASP A 9 19.05 -23.39 -7.07
CA ASP A 9 18.70 -22.66 -8.30
C ASP A 9 17.20 -22.32 -8.38
N ARG A 10 16.37 -22.73 -7.40
CA ARG A 10 14.93 -22.46 -7.43
C ARG A 10 14.60 -21.17 -6.70
N VAL A 11 14.06 -20.22 -7.45
CA VAL A 11 13.62 -18.91 -6.93
C VAL A 11 12.12 -18.77 -7.07
N VAL A 12 11.45 -18.25 -6.06
CA VAL A 12 10.04 -17.85 -6.11
C VAL A 12 9.97 -16.34 -5.90
N PHE A 13 9.32 -15.65 -6.82
CA PHE A 13 9.04 -14.22 -6.71
C PHE A 13 7.59 -13.98 -6.30
N PHE A 14 7.41 -13.03 -5.41
CA PHE A 14 6.11 -12.55 -4.94
C PHE A 14 5.90 -11.11 -5.35
N ASP A 15 4.68 -10.76 -5.73
CA ASP A 15 4.22 -9.38 -5.65
C ASP A 15 3.89 -9.03 -4.18
N VAL A 16 3.79 -7.76 -3.88
CA VAL A 16 3.45 -7.28 -2.53
C VAL A 16 1.96 -7.01 -2.41
N ASP A 17 1.44 -6.09 -3.26
CA ASP A 17 0.07 -5.61 -3.17
C ASP A 17 -0.92 -6.68 -3.64
N ASP A 18 -1.96 -6.92 -2.83
CA ASP A 18 -3.00 -7.93 -3.07
C ASP A 18 -2.47 -9.38 -3.24
N THR A 19 -1.20 -9.61 -2.83
CA THR A 19 -0.55 -10.91 -2.83
C THR A 19 -0.05 -11.30 -1.43
N LEU A 20 0.73 -10.45 -0.77
CA LEU A 20 1.17 -10.67 0.62
C LEU A 20 0.20 -10.06 1.64
N LEU A 21 -0.57 -9.07 1.23
CA LEU A 21 -1.55 -8.35 2.05
C LEU A 21 -2.67 -7.80 1.17
N ASP A 22 -3.84 -7.55 1.75
CA ASP A 22 -5.00 -6.96 1.07
C ASP A 22 -4.90 -5.43 1.01
N THR A 23 -4.08 -4.93 0.08
CA THR A 23 -3.83 -3.50 -0.10
C THR A 23 -5.08 -2.75 -0.55
N SER A 24 -5.86 -3.36 -1.44
CA SER A 24 -7.06 -2.73 -2.01
C SER A 24 -8.10 -2.44 -0.95
N THR A 25 -8.43 -3.42 -0.11
CA THR A 25 -9.45 -3.27 0.94
C THR A 25 -9.01 -2.29 2.03
N PHE A 26 -7.77 -2.37 2.52
CA PHE A 26 -7.35 -1.43 3.57
C PHE A 26 -7.25 0.01 3.06
N ALA A 27 -6.81 0.21 1.81
CA ALA A 27 -6.73 1.55 1.23
C ALA A 27 -8.11 2.17 1.03
N GLU A 28 -9.10 1.36 0.61
CA GLU A 28 -10.49 1.81 0.49
C GLU A 28 -11.05 2.20 1.87
N THR A 29 -10.89 1.34 2.87
CA THR A 29 -11.36 1.58 4.24
C THR A 29 -10.73 2.85 4.82
N ALA A 30 -9.42 3.03 4.65
CA ALA A 30 -8.72 4.22 5.12
C ALA A 30 -9.19 5.50 4.43
N ARG A 31 -9.49 5.46 3.12
CA ARG A 31 -10.04 6.61 2.37
C ARG A 31 -11.44 6.97 2.84
N LYS A 32 -12.31 5.97 3.05
CA LYS A 32 -13.67 6.19 3.57
C LYS A 32 -13.64 6.83 4.95
N ALA A 33 -12.80 6.33 5.86
CA ALA A 33 -12.64 6.91 7.19
C ALA A 33 -12.11 8.35 7.14
N ALA A 34 -11.16 8.65 6.25
CA ALA A 34 -10.66 10.01 6.05
C ALA A 34 -11.76 10.96 5.56
N ILE A 35 -12.54 10.54 4.56
CA ILE A 35 -13.68 11.33 4.04
C ILE A 35 -14.71 11.56 5.13
N GLU A 36 -15.07 10.54 5.89
CA GLU A 36 -16.03 10.67 6.99
C GLU A 36 -15.60 11.74 7.98
N LEU A 37 -14.33 11.73 8.42
CA LEU A 37 -13.84 12.75 9.34
C LEU A 37 -13.80 14.15 8.72
N MET A 38 -13.45 14.27 7.43
CA MET A 38 -13.47 15.56 6.72
C MET A 38 -14.89 16.13 6.61
N VAL A 39 -15.89 15.29 6.29
CA VAL A 39 -17.30 15.70 6.22
C VAL A 39 -17.83 16.11 7.59
N ASP A 40 -17.55 15.32 8.63
CA ASP A 40 -17.95 15.62 10.00
C ASP A 40 -17.32 16.91 10.55
N ASN A 41 -16.25 17.41 9.90
CA ASN A 41 -15.54 18.64 10.25
C ASN A 41 -15.71 19.78 9.24
N GLY A 42 -16.71 19.70 8.35
CA GLY A 42 -17.14 20.85 7.56
C GLY A 42 -16.88 20.77 6.05
N LEU A 43 -16.46 19.63 5.49
CA LEU A 43 -16.49 19.42 4.04
C LEU A 43 -17.97 19.37 3.58
N PRO A 44 -18.48 20.33 2.75
CA PRO A 44 -19.92 20.50 2.50
C PRO A 44 -20.47 19.53 1.43
N LEU A 45 -20.25 18.26 1.60
CA LEU A 45 -20.80 17.15 0.79
C LEU A 45 -21.26 16.04 1.72
N ASP A 46 -22.12 15.14 1.22
CA ASP A 46 -22.29 13.86 1.92
C ASP A 46 -21.09 12.93 1.72
N LYS A 47 -21.02 11.89 2.56
CA LYS A 47 -19.85 10.98 2.60
C LYS A 47 -19.66 10.22 1.28
N ASP A 48 -20.74 9.81 0.62
CA ASP A 48 -20.68 9.05 -0.64
C ASP A 48 -20.30 9.95 -1.81
N GLU A 49 -20.82 11.17 -1.87
CA GLU A 49 -20.46 12.18 -2.86
C GLU A 49 -18.98 12.55 -2.74
N ALA A 50 -18.52 12.90 -1.54
CA ALA A 50 -17.12 13.25 -1.27
C ALA A 50 -16.18 12.10 -1.63
N TYR A 51 -16.55 10.87 -1.30
CA TYR A 51 -15.78 9.68 -1.70
C TYR A 51 -15.78 9.47 -3.22
N GLY A 52 -16.89 9.74 -3.90
CA GLY A 52 -16.98 9.72 -5.37
C GLY A 52 -16.01 10.70 -6.03
N VAL A 53 -15.94 11.95 -5.53
CA VAL A 53 -14.97 12.95 -5.98
C VAL A 53 -13.55 12.46 -5.75
N LEU A 54 -13.23 11.98 -4.54
CA LEU A 54 -11.90 11.44 -4.22
C LEU A 54 -11.50 10.30 -5.15
N LYS A 55 -12.40 9.35 -5.44
CA LYS A 55 -12.12 8.26 -6.41
C LYS A 55 -11.79 8.78 -7.80
N THR A 56 -12.45 9.84 -8.24
CA THR A 56 -12.18 10.46 -9.53
C THR A 56 -10.80 11.09 -9.56
N ILE A 57 -10.41 11.82 -8.50
CA ILE A 57 -9.07 12.40 -8.34
C ILE A 57 -8.01 11.30 -8.37
N ILE A 58 -8.22 10.20 -7.64
CA ILE A 58 -7.27 9.07 -7.59
C ILE A 58 -7.11 8.43 -8.98
N ARG A 59 -8.19 8.25 -9.75
CA ARG A 59 -8.10 7.72 -11.12
C ARG A 59 -7.29 8.61 -12.04
N GLN A 60 -7.39 9.93 -11.89
CA GLN A 60 -6.69 10.90 -12.73
C GLN A 60 -5.21 11.05 -12.36
N LYS A 61 -4.89 11.03 -11.07
CA LYS A 61 -3.54 11.33 -10.56
C LYS A 61 -2.72 10.09 -10.23
N GLY A 62 -3.35 8.93 -10.13
CA GLY A 62 -2.73 7.69 -9.67
C GLY A 62 -2.73 7.55 -8.14
N SER A 63 -2.71 6.31 -7.65
CA SER A 63 -2.79 6.00 -6.21
C SER A 63 -1.58 6.49 -5.40
N ASN A 64 -0.44 6.70 -6.03
CA ASN A 64 0.80 7.16 -5.39
C ASN A 64 0.92 8.68 -5.26
N TYR A 65 0.00 9.43 -5.85
CA TYR A 65 0.00 10.90 -5.74
C TYR A 65 -0.27 11.35 -4.30
N GLY A 66 0.57 12.25 -3.78
CA GLY A 66 0.56 12.59 -2.35
C GLY A 66 -0.45 13.69 -1.94
N LYS A 67 -1.16 14.33 -2.90
CA LYS A 67 -2.00 15.50 -2.65
C LYS A 67 -3.48 15.30 -3.01
N HIS A 68 -4.02 14.10 -2.83
CA HIS A 68 -5.41 13.80 -3.17
C HIS A 68 -6.40 14.64 -2.35
N PHE A 69 -6.16 14.80 -1.04
CA PHE A 69 -7.04 15.59 -0.15
C PHE A 69 -6.93 17.09 -0.40
N ASN A 70 -5.77 17.60 -0.82
CA ASN A 70 -5.60 18.99 -1.24
C ASN A 70 -6.51 19.29 -2.45
N ILE A 71 -6.44 18.45 -3.50
CA ILE A 71 -7.30 18.62 -4.68
C ILE A 71 -8.77 18.45 -4.30
N LEU A 72 -9.11 17.53 -3.39
CA LEU A 72 -10.48 17.36 -2.94
C LEU A 72 -11.05 18.65 -2.35
N THR A 73 -10.32 19.32 -1.44
CA THR A 73 -10.77 20.58 -0.86
C THR A 73 -10.83 21.70 -1.90
N GLU A 74 -9.86 21.79 -2.82
CA GLU A 74 -9.90 22.76 -3.94
C GLU A 74 -11.13 22.57 -4.83
N VAL A 75 -11.49 21.32 -5.18
CA VAL A 75 -12.65 21.03 -6.03
C VAL A 75 -13.96 21.35 -5.32
N VAL A 76 -14.07 21.07 -4.03
CA VAL A 76 -15.32 21.21 -3.27
C VAL A 76 -15.50 22.62 -2.73
N LEU A 77 -14.44 23.27 -2.27
CA LEU A 77 -14.49 24.58 -1.60
C LEU A 77 -14.05 25.74 -2.49
N GLY A 78 -13.41 25.44 -3.63
CA GLY A 78 -12.75 26.46 -4.46
C GLY A 78 -11.37 26.91 -3.93
N HIS A 79 -10.90 26.35 -2.83
CA HIS A 79 -9.58 26.62 -2.24
C HIS A 79 -9.11 25.41 -1.45
N GLU A 80 -7.80 25.34 -1.18
CA GLU A 80 -7.24 24.36 -0.26
C GLU A 80 -7.58 24.75 1.20
N ASP A 81 -8.11 23.77 1.97
CA ASP A 81 -8.33 23.92 3.41
C ASP A 81 -7.31 23.06 4.17
N PRO A 82 -6.26 23.69 4.78
CA PRO A 82 -5.19 22.93 5.44
C PRO A 82 -5.66 22.08 6.62
N MET A 83 -6.72 22.48 7.33
CA MET A 83 -7.25 21.72 8.46
C MET A 83 -7.93 20.46 7.97
N LEU A 84 -8.81 20.54 6.98
CA LEU A 84 -9.46 19.37 6.40
C LEU A 84 -8.46 18.43 5.73
N VAL A 85 -7.46 18.99 5.01
CA VAL A 85 -6.38 18.17 4.42
C VAL A 85 -5.61 17.42 5.50
N ALA A 86 -5.24 18.07 6.60
CA ALA A 86 -4.53 17.41 7.70
C ALA A 86 -5.37 16.31 8.34
N LEU A 87 -6.67 16.53 8.58
CA LEU A 87 -7.60 15.51 9.09
C LEU A 87 -7.66 14.30 8.16
N GLY A 88 -7.82 14.52 6.86
CA GLY A 88 -7.85 13.46 5.85
C GLY A 88 -6.55 12.66 5.82
N MET A 89 -5.40 13.32 5.79
CA MET A 89 -4.08 12.68 5.74
C MET A 89 -3.81 11.85 7.00
N ILE A 90 -4.01 12.42 8.19
CA ILE A 90 -3.74 11.75 9.46
C ILE A 90 -4.62 10.52 9.59
N THR A 91 -5.92 10.66 9.33
CA THR A 91 -6.88 9.56 9.41
C THR A 91 -6.55 8.45 8.43
N TYR A 92 -6.28 8.80 7.17
CA TYR A 92 -5.88 7.84 6.15
C TYR A 92 -4.65 7.03 6.59
N HIS A 93 -3.59 7.69 7.04
CA HIS A 93 -2.37 7.02 7.46
C HIS A 93 -2.56 6.15 8.71
N ASN A 94 -3.29 6.64 9.71
CA ASN A 94 -3.53 5.88 10.94
C ASN A 94 -4.34 4.61 10.68
N VAL A 95 -5.44 4.71 9.91
CA VAL A 95 -6.28 3.56 9.56
C VAL A 95 -5.50 2.58 8.67
N LYS A 96 -4.76 3.09 7.68
CA LYS A 96 -3.89 2.27 6.83
C LYS A 96 -2.90 1.45 7.68
N ILE A 97 -2.21 2.08 8.62
CA ILE A 97 -1.23 1.40 9.49
C ILE A 97 -1.92 0.37 10.39
N ALA A 98 -3.07 0.71 10.97
CA ALA A 98 -3.82 -0.19 11.84
C ALA A 98 -4.34 -1.46 11.13
N LEU A 99 -4.64 -1.35 9.85
CA LEU A 99 -5.14 -2.47 9.03
C LEU A 99 -4.04 -3.24 8.29
N LEU A 100 -2.81 -2.74 8.28
CA LEU A 100 -1.71 -3.35 7.53
C LEU A 100 -1.26 -4.65 8.22
N ARG A 101 -1.69 -5.77 7.65
CA ARG A 101 -1.36 -7.13 8.10
C ARG A 101 -1.26 -8.07 6.88
N PRO A 102 -0.44 -9.13 6.97
CA PRO A 102 -0.36 -10.11 5.90
C PRO A 102 -1.66 -10.93 5.82
N PHE A 103 -1.91 -11.56 4.68
CA PHE A 103 -2.91 -12.62 4.63
C PHE A 103 -2.55 -13.75 5.61
N ALA A 104 -3.57 -14.49 6.05
CA ALA A 104 -3.38 -15.52 7.09
C ALA A 104 -2.32 -16.57 6.70
N GLU A 105 -2.26 -16.92 5.42
CA GLU A 105 -1.38 -17.97 4.90
C GLU A 105 0.02 -17.46 4.50
N THR A 106 0.24 -16.15 4.48
CA THR A 106 1.48 -15.54 3.97
C THR A 106 2.71 -16.04 4.73
N ILE A 107 2.69 -15.93 6.05
CA ILE A 107 3.86 -16.29 6.88
C ILE A 107 4.18 -17.76 6.78
N ASP A 108 3.17 -18.62 6.88
CA ASP A 108 3.33 -20.08 6.81
C ASP A 108 3.87 -20.51 5.43
N THR A 109 3.40 -19.86 4.36
CA THR A 109 3.88 -20.10 3.00
C THR A 109 5.36 -19.73 2.84
N LEU A 110 5.76 -18.57 3.36
CA LEU A 110 7.17 -18.12 3.29
C LEU A 110 8.09 -19.05 4.08
N ILE A 111 7.69 -19.45 5.30
CA ILE A 111 8.42 -20.40 6.13
C ILE A 111 8.54 -21.76 5.41
N TYR A 112 7.44 -22.26 4.87
CA TYR A 112 7.45 -23.53 4.13
C TYR A 112 8.41 -23.50 2.95
N LEU A 113 8.34 -22.47 2.09
CA LEU A 113 9.22 -22.37 0.92
C LEU A 113 10.70 -22.27 1.32
N LYS A 114 11.04 -21.49 2.34
CA LYS A 114 12.41 -21.42 2.87
C LYS A 114 12.87 -22.79 3.40
N SER A 115 11.99 -23.52 4.12
CA SER A 115 12.32 -24.87 4.62
C SER A 115 12.58 -25.89 3.50
N GLN A 116 11.98 -25.68 2.32
CA GLN A 116 12.20 -26.50 1.12
C GLN A 116 13.44 -26.06 0.31
N GLY A 117 14.21 -25.06 0.78
CA GLY A 117 15.43 -24.57 0.15
C GLY A 117 15.19 -23.63 -1.03
N TYR A 118 14.01 -23.02 -1.15
CA TYR A 118 13.78 -21.97 -2.16
C TYR A 118 14.44 -20.64 -1.74
N ARG A 119 15.03 -19.96 -2.71
CA ARG A 119 15.31 -18.54 -2.60
C ARG A 119 14.01 -17.77 -2.86
N LEU A 120 13.78 -16.71 -2.09
CA LEU A 120 12.57 -15.89 -2.26
C LEU A 120 12.95 -14.48 -2.67
N GLY A 121 12.21 -13.93 -3.63
CA GLY A 121 12.35 -12.55 -4.06
C GLY A 121 11.02 -11.83 -4.11
N VAL A 122 11.08 -10.52 -4.22
CA VAL A 122 9.92 -9.65 -4.48
C VAL A 122 10.11 -8.97 -5.82
N ILE A 123 9.06 -8.96 -6.63
CA ILE A 123 8.93 -8.10 -7.81
C ILE A 123 7.61 -7.35 -7.67
N SER A 124 7.66 -6.03 -7.49
CA SER A 124 6.45 -5.26 -7.24
C SER A 124 6.44 -3.92 -7.96
N ASN A 125 5.27 -3.52 -8.41
CA ASN A 125 5.05 -2.19 -8.97
C ASN A 125 4.93 -1.14 -7.86
N GLY A 126 5.59 0.00 -8.03
CA GLY A 126 5.43 1.16 -7.16
C GLY A 126 6.73 1.80 -6.70
N ILE A 127 6.58 2.72 -5.76
CA ILE A 127 7.68 3.48 -5.17
C ILE A 127 8.45 2.58 -4.22
N THR A 128 9.75 2.44 -4.44
CA THR A 128 10.65 1.54 -3.70
C THR A 128 10.51 1.65 -2.18
N ILE A 129 10.59 2.87 -1.65
CA ILE A 129 10.50 3.08 -0.21
C ILE A 129 9.13 2.68 0.37
N LYS A 130 8.05 2.82 -0.40
CA LYS A 130 6.71 2.41 0.04
C LYS A 130 6.54 0.88 0.04
N GLN A 131 7.17 0.17 -0.88
CA GLN A 131 7.15 -1.29 -0.88
C GLN A 131 7.98 -1.84 0.28
N TRP A 132 9.17 -1.30 0.51
CA TRP A 132 9.99 -1.64 1.68
C TRP A 132 9.27 -1.34 3.01
N GLU A 133 8.57 -0.20 3.13
CA GLU A 133 7.77 0.12 4.32
C GLU A 133 6.75 -0.98 4.63
N LYS A 134 6.06 -1.50 3.61
CA LYS A 134 5.10 -2.61 3.79
C LYS A 134 5.80 -3.87 4.28
N LEU A 135 6.87 -4.31 3.61
CA LEU A 135 7.62 -5.51 3.98
C LEU A 135 8.15 -5.45 5.43
N VAL A 136 8.68 -4.28 5.83
CA VAL A 136 9.18 -4.04 7.19
C VAL A 136 8.04 -4.07 8.20
N ARG A 137 6.92 -3.38 7.94
CA ARG A 137 5.76 -3.35 8.85
C ARG A 137 5.08 -4.71 8.99
N LEU A 138 5.06 -5.52 7.91
CA LEU A 138 4.58 -6.90 7.93
C LEU A 138 5.55 -7.86 8.64
N ASN A 139 6.77 -7.41 8.94
CA ASN A 139 7.86 -8.21 9.48
C ASN A 139 8.20 -9.45 8.60
N VAL A 140 8.10 -9.29 7.27
CA VAL A 140 8.41 -10.36 6.30
C VAL A 140 9.67 -10.09 5.47
N TYR A 141 10.27 -8.92 5.60
CA TYR A 141 11.41 -8.49 4.78
C TYR A 141 12.61 -9.47 4.85
N SER A 142 12.82 -10.11 6.00
CA SER A 142 13.93 -11.04 6.22
C SER A 142 13.78 -12.39 5.49
N PHE A 143 12.60 -12.68 4.94
CA PHE A 143 12.41 -13.88 4.12
C PHE A 143 12.96 -13.72 2.71
N PHE A 144 13.09 -12.49 2.21
CA PHE A 144 13.43 -12.20 0.83
C PHE A 144 14.92 -11.96 0.66
N ASP A 145 15.51 -12.67 -0.30
CA ASP A 145 16.91 -12.53 -0.69
C ASP A 145 17.12 -11.31 -1.61
N GLU A 146 16.05 -10.89 -2.32
CA GLU A 146 16.07 -9.76 -3.25
C GLU A 146 14.70 -9.09 -3.33
N VAL A 147 14.68 -7.76 -3.47
CA VAL A 147 13.47 -6.95 -3.66
C VAL A 147 13.69 -6.03 -4.85
N ILE A 148 12.88 -6.20 -5.89
CA ILE A 148 12.95 -5.42 -7.12
C ILE A 148 11.65 -4.64 -7.28
N THR A 149 11.74 -3.33 -7.47
CA THR A 149 10.57 -2.48 -7.70
C THR A 149 10.62 -1.82 -9.07
N SER A 150 9.45 -1.50 -9.63
CA SER A 150 9.36 -0.83 -10.93
C SER A 150 10.05 0.54 -10.94
N GLU A 151 10.05 1.27 -9.82
CA GLU A 151 10.77 2.55 -9.69
C GLU A 151 12.29 2.35 -9.80
N GLU A 152 12.83 1.34 -9.12
CA GLU A 152 14.27 1.07 -9.07
C GLU A 152 14.84 0.68 -10.44
N VAL A 153 14.08 -0.09 -11.22
CA VAL A 153 14.50 -0.54 -12.56
C VAL A 153 14.04 0.40 -13.68
N GLY A 154 13.35 1.50 -13.34
CA GLY A 154 12.86 2.45 -14.33
C GLY A 154 11.75 1.91 -15.24
N ALA A 155 11.08 0.82 -14.82
CA ALA A 155 9.95 0.23 -15.53
C ALA A 155 8.62 0.78 -14.98
N LYS A 156 7.63 0.96 -15.87
CA LYS A 156 6.24 1.34 -15.52
C LYS A 156 5.29 0.34 -16.12
#